data_1a1678fe9d363d6c3bf2617dc83eda19
#
_entry.id   1a1678fe9d363d6c3bf2617dc83eda19
#
_cell.length_a   1.000
_cell.length_b   1.000
_cell.length_c   1.000
_cell.angle_alpha   90.00
_cell.angle_beta   90.00
_cell.angle_gamma   90.00
#
_symmetry.space_group_name_H-M   'P 1'
#
loop_
_entity.id
_entity.type
_entity.pdbx_description
1 polymer ?
#
loop_
_entity_poly.entity_id
_entity_poly.type
_entity_poly.pdbx_seq_one_letter_code
_entity_poly.pdbx_strand_id
1 'polypeptide(L)'
;MHLKKSDLEKLSRELLSASWGVFSWKWDHRFEAFLAEFSADNGDEFRAILERDFSNVWDSSNIREAPDIVQMCNNNFGGLRSGQLLFTTDPSQDVFVCGAWWPWGDGETISLRIASPAKELQHEKKTGLFRRLKDLIGL
;
A
#
# COMPACT_ATOMS: atom_id res chain seq x y z
N MET A 1 -12.28 -0.84 -7.00
CA MET A 1 -12.34 -2.29 -6.76
C MET A 1 -11.03 -2.77 -6.15
N HIS A 2 -11.14 -3.75 -5.27
CA HIS A 2 -10.00 -4.29 -4.53
C HIS A 2 -10.03 -5.81 -4.58
N LEU A 3 -8.92 -6.44 -4.24
CA LEU A 3 -8.87 -7.88 -4.07
C LEU A 3 -9.80 -8.32 -2.94
N LYS A 4 -10.29 -9.55 -3.02
CA LYS A 4 -11.05 -10.15 -1.92
C LYS A 4 -10.19 -10.18 -0.67
N LYS A 5 -10.84 -10.07 0.49
CA LYS A 5 -10.17 -10.09 1.79
C LYS A 5 -9.23 -11.29 1.95
N SER A 6 -9.70 -12.49 1.58
CA SER A 6 -8.90 -13.71 1.72
C SER A 6 -7.65 -13.70 0.84
N ASP A 7 -7.76 -13.19 -0.39
CA ASP A 7 -6.62 -13.09 -1.30
C ASP A 7 -5.62 -12.06 -0.80
N LEU A 8 -6.10 -10.92 -0.33
CA LEU A 8 -5.24 -9.88 0.25
C LEU A 8 -4.53 -10.40 1.50
N GLU A 9 -5.23 -11.13 2.35
CA GLU A 9 -4.61 -11.72 3.55
C GLU A 9 -3.45 -12.64 3.18
N LYS A 10 -3.67 -13.52 2.20
CA LYS A 10 -2.63 -14.43 1.74
C LYS A 10 -1.39 -13.67 1.23
N LEU A 11 -1.60 -12.68 0.36
CA LEU A 11 -0.52 -11.88 -0.20
C LEU A 11 0.23 -11.11 0.89
N SER A 12 -0.50 -10.52 1.83
CA SER A 12 0.08 -9.73 2.91
C SER A 12 0.88 -10.59 3.86
N ARG A 13 0.39 -11.79 4.18
CA ARG A 13 1.13 -12.74 5.02
C ARG A 13 2.42 -13.20 4.34
N GLU A 14 2.39 -13.43 3.04
CA GLU A 14 3.58 -13.79 2.28
C GLU A 14 4.59 -12.65 2.26
N LEU A 15 4.12 -11.43 2.05
CA LEU A 15 4.98 -10.25 1.99
C LEU A 15 5.64 -9.95 3.33
N LEU A 16 4.87 -9.91 4.41
CA LEU A 16 5.36 -9.58 5.74
C LEU A 16 5.91 -10.80 6.50
N SER A 17 5.61 -12.00 6.02
CA SER A 17 6.11 -13.29 6.53
C SER A 17 6.31 -13.32 8.06
N ALA A 18 7.53 -13.21 8.56
CA ALA A 18 7.82 -13.28 9.99
C ALA A 18 7.24 -12.10 10.80
N SER A 19 6.96 -10.98 10.17
CA SER A 19 6.47 -9.78 10.87
C SER A 19 4.96 -9.62 10.85
N TRP A 20 4.22 -10.47 10.11
CA TRP A 20 2.76 -10.37 10.09
C TRP A 20 2.16 -10.38 11.49
N GLY A 21 2.63 -11.28 12.36
CA GLY A 21 2.13 -11.44 13.72
C GLY A 21 2.56 -10.36 14.71
N VAL A 22 3.47 -9.47 14.32
CA VAL A 22 3.87 -8.33 15.14
C VAL A 22 2.74 -7.32 15.25
N PHE A 23 1.92 -7.22 14.22
CA PHE A 23 0.81 -6.29 14.13
C PHE A 23 -0.50 -6.96 14.52
N SER A 24 -1.41 -6.18 15.13
CA SER A 24 -2.78 -6.63 15.40
C SER A 24 -3.69 -6.12 14.30
N TRP A 25 -4.08 -7.03 13.41
CA TRP A 25 -4.83 -6.67 12.21
C TRP A 25 -6.33 -6.75 12.44
N LYS A 26 -7.07 -5.80 11.86
CA LYS A 26 -8.52 -5.85 11.72
C LYS A 26 -8.87 -5.42 10.29
N TRP A 27 -10.08 -5.78 9.85
CA TRP A 27 -10.53 -5.43 8.51
C TRP A 27 -11.16 -4.03 8.51
N ASP A 28 -10.73 -3.21 7.57
CA ASP A 28 -11.27 -1.86 7.35
C ASP A 28 -12.12 -1.89 6.08
N HIS A 29 -13.45 -1.85 6.25
CA HIS A 29 -14.39 -1.91 5.13
C HIS A 29 -14.34 -0.68 4.24
N ARG A 30 -14.00 0.47 4.81
CA ARG A 30 -13.95 1.73 4.04
C ARG A 30 -12.90 1.69 2.95
N PHE A 31 -11.72 1.18 3.27
CA PHE A 31 -10.60 1.11 2.34
C PHE A 31 -10.37 -0.29 1.78
N GLU A 32 -11.16 -1.27 2.22
CA GLU A 32 -10.95 -2.68 1.89
C GLU A 32 -9.49 -3.09 2.14
N ALA A 33 -9.05 -2.85 3.34
CA ALA A 33 -7.66 -2.98 3.76
C ALA A 33 -7.55 -3.68 5.11
N PHE A 34 -6.39 -4.29 5.38
CA PHE A 34 -6.05 -4.72 6.74
C PHE A 34 -5.46 -3.54 7.48
N LEU A 35 -6.05 -3.23 8.62
CA LEU A 35 -5.67 -2.09 9.46
C LEU A 35 -5.01 -2.55 10.73
N ALA A 36 -3.84 -1.98 11.03
CA ALA A 36 -3.19 -2.08 12.33
C ALA A 36 -3.00 -0.68 12.90
N GLU A 37 -3.27 -0.53 14.18
CA GLU A 37 -3.04 0.72 14.90
C GLU A 37 -2.06 0.43 16.03
N PHE A 38 -1.07 1.30 16.22
CA PHE A 38 -0.03 1.06 17.22
C PHE A 38 0.53 2.37 17.75
N SER A 39 1.25 2.28 18.86
CA SER A 39 1.88 3.43 19.49
C SER A 39 2.99 4.01 18.62
N ALA A 40 3.06 5.33 18.53
CA ALA A 40 4.15 6.02 17.86
C ALA A 40 5.53 5.69 18.47
N ASP A 41 5.56 5.22 19.71
CA ASP A 41 6.81 4.77 20.36
C ASP A 41 7.44 3.59 19.61
N ASN A 42 6.63 2.79 18.93
CA ASN A 42 7.10 1.67 18.11
C ASN A 42 7.31 2.07 16.64
N GLY A 43 7.13 3.34 16.32
CA GLY A 43 7.15 3.81 14.93
C GLY A 43 8.45 3.49 14.20
N ASP A 44 9.60 3.78 14.80
CA ASP A 44 10.89 3.55 14.15
C ASP A 44 11.15 2.07 13.90
N GLU A 45 10.83 1.21 14.87
CA GLU A 45 10.96 -0.23 14.74
C GLU A 45 10.07 -0.79 13.63
N PHE A 46 8.80 -0.39 13.64
CA PHE A 46 7.82 -0.89 12.66
C PHE A 46 8.08 -0.34 11.28
N ARG A 47 8.52 0.91 11.18
CA ARG A 47 8.93 1.48 9.90
C ARG A 47 10.11 0.72 9.30
N ALA A 48 11.10 0.35 10.10
CA ALA A 48 12.25 -0.44 9.64
C ALA A 48 11.81 -1.80 9.09
N ILE A 49 10.84 -2.44 9.74
CA ILE A 49 10.26 -3.71 9.25
C ILE A 49 9.64 -3.50 7.86
N LEU A 50 8.83 -2.45 7.70
CA LEU A 50 8.16 -2.17 6.44
C LEU A 50 9.13 -1.79 5.33
N GLU A 51 10.17 -1.03 5.65
CA GLU A 51 11.21 -0.68 4.69
C GLU A 51 12.00 -1.90 4.22
N ARG A 52 12.12 -2.92 5.05
CA ARG A 52 12.77 -4.18 4.68
C ARG A 52 11.89 -5.00 3.74
N ASP A 53 10.59 -5.07 4.01
CA ASP A 53 9.67 -5.97 3.30
C ASP A 53 9.03 -5.36 2.05
N PHE A 54 8.86 -4.02 2.03
CA PHE A 54 8.42 -3.29 0.85
C PHE A 54 9.62 -2.73 0.09
N SER A 55 9.50 -2.66 -1.23
CA SER A 55 10.61 -2.20 -2.08
C SER A 55 10.78 -0.70 -2.11
N ASN A 56 9.69 0.04 -1.92
CA ASN A 56 9.69 1.50 -2.09
C ASN A 56 8.93 2.18 -0.97
N VAL A 57 9.38 3.39 -0.65
CA VAL A 57 8.70 4.29 0.30
C VAL A 57 8.47 5.63 -0.39
N TRP A 58 7.23 6.08 -0.36
CA TRP A 58 6.82 7.35 -0.96
C TRP A 58 6.33 8.29 0.13
N ASP A 59 6.61 9.57 -0.04
CA ASP A 59 6.09 10.62 0.84
C ASP A 59 5.57 11.79 0.00
N SER A 60 5.15 12.87 0.64
CA SER A 60 4.58 14.02 -0.06
C SER A 60 5.60 14.72 -0.98
N SER A 61 6.90 14.51 -0.77
CA SER A 61 7.94 15.16 -1.58
C SER A 61 8.25 14.41 -2.88
N ASN A 62 8.05 13.09 -2.93
CA ASN A 62 8.42 12.28 -4.09
C ASN A 62 7.26 11.54 -4.77
N ILE A 63 6.06 11.58 -4.20
CA ILE A 63 4.91 10.83 -4.74
C ILE A 63 4.58 11.23 -6.18
N ARG A 64 4.85 12.45 -6.57
CA ARG A 64 4.57 12.92 -7.93
C ARG A 64 5.35 12.17 -9.00
N GLU A 65 6.48 11.60 -8.64
CA GLU A 65 7.37 10.87 -9.55
C GLU A 65 7.03 9.39 -9.63
N ALA A 66 6.05 8.93 -8.83
CA ALA A 66 5.72 7.52 -8.74
C ALA A 66 5.01 7.02 -10.01
N PRO A 67 5.18 5.73 -10.35
CA PRO A 67 4.44 5.11 -11.46
C PRO A 67 2.92 5.17 -11.28
N ASP A 68 2.18 5.02 -12.37
CA ASP A 68 0.72 5.15 -12.38
C ASP A 68 0.02 4.26 -11.36
N ILE A 69 0.47 3.02 -11.19
CA ILE A 69 -0.17 2.11 -10.23
C ILE A 69 0.00 2.60 -8.78
N VAL A 70 1.14 3.19 -8.48
CA VAL A 70 1.40 3.79 -7.16
C VAL A 70 0.52 5.02 -6.97
N GLN A 71 0.41 5.88 -8.00
CA GLN A 71 -0.46 7.06 -7.96
C GLN A 71 -1.91 6.67 -7.70
N MET A 72 -2.37 5.60 -8.33
CA MET A 72 -3.73 5.11 -8.13
C MET A 72 -3.96 4.66 -6.68
N CYS A 73 -3.03 3.89 -6.11
CA CYS A 73 -3.12 3.47 -4.71
C CYS A 73 -3.12 4.68 -3.78
N ASN A 74 -2.27 5.65 -4.06
CA ASN A 74 -2.24 6.89 -3.29
C ASN A 74 -3.57 7.62 -3.34
N ASN A 75 -4.17 7.73 -4.52
CA ASN A 75 -5.46 8.39 -4.70
C ASN A 75 -6.58 7.64 -3.96
N ASN A 76 -6.55 6.31 -3.97
CA ASN A 76 -7.53 5.49 -3.25
C ASN A 76 -7.48 5.73 -1.74
N PHE A 77 -6.30 6.07 -1.21
CA PHE A 77 -6.14 6.41 0.20
C PHE A 77 -6.35 7.90 0.50
N GLY A 78 -6.62 8.72 -0.52
CA GLY A 78 -6.89 10.14 -0.34
C GLY A 78 -5.68 11.08 -0.46
N GLY A 79 -4.55 10.56 -0.96
CA GLY A 79 -3.33 11.34 -1.14
C GLY A 79 -2.41 11.29 0.08
N LEU A 80 -1.23 11.86 -0.07
CA LEU A 80 -0.21 11.91 0.98
C LEU A 80 -0.05 13.33 1.52
N ARG A 81 -0.17 13.46 2.83
CA ARG A 81 0.11 14.71 3.56
C ARG A 81 1.46 14.60 4.24
N SER A 82 1.97 15.73 4.72
CA SER A 82 3.21 15.77 5.48
C SER A 82 3.19 14.76 6.63
N GLY A 83 4.26 13.99 6.76
CA GLY A 83 4.37 12.96 7.79
C GLY A 83 3.76 11.61 7.44
N GLN A 84 2.95 11.55 6.39
CA GLN A 84 2.37 10.29 5.90
C GLN A 84 3.32 9.62 4.92
N LEU A 85 3.28 8.28 4.88
CA LEU A 85 4.08 7.48 3.97
C LEU A 85 3.20 6.49 3.23
N LEU A 86 3.66 6.09 2.05
CA LEU A 86 3.07 4.99 1.29
C LEU A 86 4.18 3.99 0.98
N PHE A 87 4.06 2.80 1.51
CA PHE A 87 4.98 1.70 1.20
C PHE A 87 4.39 0.91 0.05
N THR A 88 5.22 0.54 -0.92
CA THR A 88 4.76 -0.27 -2.05
C THR A 88 5.76 -1.35 -2.38
N THR A 89 5.25 -2.46 -2.92
CA THR A 89 6.08 -3.47 -3.56
C THR A 89 6.56 -2.92 -4.91
N ASP A 90 7.46 -3.65 -5.56
CA ASP A 90 7.97 -3.24 -6.87
C ASP A 90 6.83 -3.22 -7.90
N PRO A 91 6.55 -2.09 -8.55
CA PRO A 91 5.48 -1.99 -9.54
C PRO A 91 5.65 -2.92 -10.76
N SER A 92 6.87 -3.40 -11.02
CA SER A 92 7.14 -4.30 -12.14
C SER A 92 6.79 -5.76 -11.82
N GLN A 93 6.54 -6.10 -10.56
CA GLN A 93 6.20 -7.46 -10.16
C GLN A 93 4.73 -7.78 -10.43
N ASP A 94 4.43 -9.09 -10.54
CA ASP A 94 3.07 -9.59 -10.80
C ASP A 94 2.07 -9.20 -9.71
N VAL A 95 2.53 -9.17 -8.47
CA VAL A 95 1.71 -8.84 -7.31
C VAL A 95 2.10 -7.47 -6.79
N PHE A 96 1.12 -6.59 -6.64
CA PHE A 96 1.34 -5.24 -6.12
C PHE A 96 0.54 -5.03 -4.85
N VAL A 97 1.24 -4.68 -3.77
CA VAL A 97 0.64 -4.41 -2.45
C VAL A 97 1.15 -3.07 -1.98
N CYS A 98 0.28 -2.30 -1.34
CA CYS A 98 0.65 -1.02 -0.77
C CYS A 98 0.22 -0.92 0.69
N GLY A 99 0.98 -0.12 1.46
CA GLY A 99 0.71 0.13 2.87
C GLY A 99 0.71 1.63 3.16
N ALA A 100 -0.42 2.14 3.61
CA ALA A 100 -0.56 3.55 3.97
C ALA A 100 -0.23 3.74 5.44
N TRP A 101 0.77 4.57 5.71
CA TRP A 101 1.29 4.86 7.04
C TRP A 101 0.82 6.26 7.46
N TRP A 102 -0.08 6.33 8.45
CA TRP A 102 -0.70 7.59 8.84
C TRP A 102 -0.51 7.87 10.33
N PRO A 103 0.44 8.75 10.71
CA PRO A 103 0.50 9.25 12.08
C PRO A 103 -0.76 10.06 12.38
N TRP A 104 -1.32 9.83 13.57
CA TRP A 104 -2.49 10.59 14.02
C TRP A 104 -2.08 11.96 14.53
N GLY A 105 -3.04 12.89 14.55
CA GLY A 105 -2.81 14.24 15.09
C GLY A 105 -2.52 14.29 16.59
N ASP A 106 -2.75 13.19 17.32
CA ASP A 106 -2.45 13.11 18.76
C ASP A 106 -0.96 12.94 19.05
N GLY A 107 -0.14 12.63 18.03
CA GLY A 107 1.28 12.38 18.20
C GLY A 107 1.62 11.06 18.89
N GLU A 108 0.63 10.24 19.19
CA GLU A 108 0.80 9.02 19.99
C GLU A 108 0.46 7.75 19.21
N THR A 109 -0.30 7.86 18.13
CA THR A 109 -0.83 6.70 17.41
C THR A 109 -0.47 6.77 15.94
N ILE A 110 -0.18 5.61 15.35
CA ILE A 110 0.04 5.46 13.91
C ILE A 110 -0.90 4.37 13.42
N SER A 111 -1.54 4.59 12.27
CA SER A 111 -2.31 3.55 11.59
C SER A 111 -1.58 3.11 10.32
N LEU A 112 -1.64 1.80 10.05
CA LEU A 112 -1.10 1.18 8.85
C LEU A 112 -2.21 0.39 8.18
N ARG A 113 -2.47 0.70 6.90
CA ARG A 113 -3.46 -0.03 6.11
C ARG A 113 -2.79 -0.70 4.93
N ILE A 114 -2.95 -2.01 4.83
CA ILE A 114 -2.42 -2.81 3.73
C ILE A 114 -3.55 -3.09 2.75
N ALA A 115 -3.35 -2.73 1.50
CA ALA A 115 -4.32 -2.94 0.43
C ALA A 115 -3.63 -3.35 -0.86
N SER A 116 -4.43 -3.76 -1.84
CA SER A 116 -3.93 -4.11 -3.16
C SER A 116 -4.95 -3.64 -4.20
N PRO A 117 -4.51 -3.21 -5.39
CA PRO A 117 -5.42 -2.82 -6.46
C PRO A 117 -6.32 -3.98 -6.90
N ALA A 118 -7.39 -3.66 -7.62
CA ALA A 118 -8.30 -4.64 -8.17
C ALA A 118 -7.55 -5.67 -9.01
N LYS A 119 -8.02 -6.91 -8.96
CA LYS A 119 -7.42 -8.03 -9.70
C LYS A 119 -7.34 -7.75 -11.20
N GLU A 120 -8.38 -7.14 -11.75
CA GLU A 120 -8.42 -6.78 -13.18
C GLU A 120 -7.29 -5.82 -13.54
N LEU A 121 -7.02 -4.86 -12.67
CA LEU A 121 -5.96 -3.88 -12.88
C LEU A 121 -4.59 -4.53 -12.84
N GLN A 122 -4.36 -5.44 -11.91
CA GLN A 122 -3.10 -6.17 -11.83
C GLN A 122 -2.91 -7.06 -13.06
N HIS A 123 -3.99 -7.66 -13.55
CA HIS A 123 -3.96 -8.45 -14.77
C HIS A 123 -3.57 -7.59 -15.98
N GLU A 124 -4.18 -6.42 -16.12
CA GLU A 124 -3.85 -5.47 -17.19
C GLU A 124 -2.40 -5.03 -17.14
N LYS A 125 -1.89 -4.73 -15.94
CA LYS A 125 -0.49 -4.40 -15.73
C LYS A 125 0.42 -5.52 -16.19
N LYS A 126 0.11 -6.75 -15.81
CA LYS A 126 0.89 -7.95 -16.16
C LYS A 126 0.94 -8.19 -17.66
N THR A 127 -0.19 -8.00 -18.34
CA THR A 127 -0.30 -8.25 -19.77
C THR A 127 0.04 -7.04 -20.64
N GLY A 128 0.20 -5.87 -20.05
CA GLY A 128 0.45 -4.63 -20.75
C GLY A 128 -0.80 -3.96 -21.30
N LEU A 129 -1.98 -4.48 -21.02
CA LEU A 129 -3.25 -3.92 -21.51
C LEU A 129 -3.47 -2.50 -21.01
N PHE A 130 -3.12 -2.23 -19.77
CA PHE A 130 -3.27 -0.90 -19.19
C PHE A 130 -2.52 0.14 -20.03
N ARG A 131 -1.28 -0.15 -20.40
CA ARG A 131 -0.48 0.75 -21.23
C ARG A 131 -1.10 0.95 -22.61
N ARG A 132 -1.58 -0.14 -23.24
CA ARG A 132 -2.21 -0.07 -24.56
C ARG A 132 -3.49 0.75 -24.54
N LEU A 133 -4.30 0.59 -23.52
CA LEU A 133 -5.51 1.39 -23.35
C LEU A 133 -5.17 2.87 -23.18
N LYS A 134 -4.17 3.16 -22.42
CA LYS A 134 -3.70 4.53 -22.21
C LYS A 134 -3.25 5.17 -23.52
N ASP A 135 -2.51 4.44 -24.34
CA ASP A 135 -2.05 4.91 -25.63
C ASP A 135 -3.20 5.14 -26.60
N LEU A 136 -4.21 4.26 -26.61
CA LEU A 136 -5.37 4.36 -27.49
C LEU A 136 -6.21 5.59 -27.22
N ILE A 137 -6.33 6.00 -25.97
CA ILE A 137 -7.13 7.15 -25.59
C ILE A 137 -6.32 8.45 -25.51
N GLY A 138 -5.05 8.40 -25.88
CA GLY A 138 -4.20 9.58 -25.95
C GLY A 138 -3.74 10.13 -24.60
N LEU A 139 -3.70 9.31 -23.58
CA LEU A 139 -3.29 9.74 -22.24
C LEU A 139 -1.80 9.53 -22.02
#